data_47f1c6684bf9a8fd4edb627bc84dac69
#
_entry.id   47f1c6684bf9a8fd4edb627bc84dac69
#
_cell.length_a   1.000
_cell.length_b   1.000
_cell.length_c   1.000
_cell.angle_alpha   90.00
_cell.angle_beta   90.00
_cell.angle_gamma   90.00
#
_symmetry.space_group_name_H-M   'P 1'
#
loop_
_entity.id
_entity.type
_entity.pdbx_description
1 polymer ?
#
loop_
_entity_poly.entity_id
_entity_poly.type
_entity_poly.pdbx_seq_one_letter_code
_entity_poly.pdbx_strand_id
1 'polypeptide(L)'
;MKLKRFLCALLVFGTVTGFLAVPANAAEVTSKDVLWLDDLAWEWVDLPTMEHWEESLMPRTNTPADGVISAHSTCTLGQTISLQAGDTVTFNCSYSPSSANMDFGVVSSTGKFHLINVKGGSISQTIGINQAGSYAVAVRNNSSQTVRVVGFVNY
;
A
#
# COMPACT_ATOMS: atom_id res chain seq x y z
N MET A 1 -60.52 43.28 -4.67
CA MET A 1 -61.39 42.44 -5.51
C MET A 1 -60.69 41.10 -5.72
N LYS A 2 -61.15 40.05 -5.02
CA LYS A 2 -61.86 38.90 -5.55
C LYS A 2 -61.03 38.22 -6.69
N LEU A 3 -60.60 37.01 -6.67
CA LEU A 3 -61.18 35.69 -6.45
C LEU A 3 -60.30 34.75 -7.29
N LYS A 4 -60.00 33.58 -7.15
CA LYS A 4 -60.48 32.27 -6.74
C LYS A 4 -59.48 31.20 -7.07
N ARG A 5 -59.32 30.37 -6.15
CA ARG A 5 -59.09 28.89 -6.18
C ARG A 5 -59.22 28.20 -7.56
N PHE A 6 -58.33 27.31 -7.88
CA PHE A 6 -58.73 25.97 -8.34
C PHE A 6 -57.65 24.92 -7.97
N LEU A 7 -58.16 23.97 -7.25
CA LEU A 7 -57.55 22.71 -6.86
C LEU A 7 -57.71 21.73 -8.03
N CYS A 8 -56.66 21.07 -8.44
CA CYS A 8 -56.80 19.84 -9.22
C CYS A 8 -55.74 18.82 -8.75
N ALA A 9 -56.25 17.87 -7.99
CA ALA A 9 -55.55 16.65 -7.67
C ALA A 9 -55.65 15.70 -8.88
N LEU A 10 -54.53 15.18 -9.33
CA LEU A 10 -54.54 14.01 -10.20
C LEU A 10 -53.61 12.96 -9.60
N LEU A 11 -54.21 11.96 -8.98
CA LEU A 11 -53.59 10.72 -8.59
C LEU A 11 -53.32 9.90 -9.86
N VAL A 12 -52.06 9.65 -10.18
CA VAL A 12 -51.70 8.60 -11.11
C VAL A 12 -50.93 7.54 -10.34
N PHE A 13 -51.58 6.43 -10.10
CA PHE A 13 -50.95 5.18 -9.66
C PHE A 13 -50.11 4.64 -10.82
N GLY A 14 -48.81 4.76 -10.70
CA GLY A 14 -47.85 4.06 -11.55
C GLY A 14 -47.11 3.00 -10.72
N THR A 15 -47.48 1.74 -10.91
CA THR A 15 -46.74 0.59 -10.39
C THR A 15 -45.38 0.54 -11.09
N VAL A 16 -44.32 0.97 -10.42
CA VAL A 16 -42.95 0.72 -10.86
C VAL A 16 -42.47 -0.54 -10.17
N THR A 17 -42.36 -1.60 -10.94
CA THR A 17 -41.65 -2.83 -10.57
C THR A 17 -40.23 -2.48 -10.15
N GLY A 18 -39.95 -2.72 -8.88
CA GLY A 18 -38.61 -2.50 -8.30
C GLY A 18 -37.58 -3.43 -8.92
N PHE A 19 -36.71 -2.88 -9.73
CA PHE A 19 -35.38 -3.46 -9.91
C PHE A 19 -34.57 -3.14 -8.66
N LEU A 20 -34.39 -4.14 -7.81
CA LEU A 20 -33.39 -4.10 -6.78
C LEU A 20 -32.02 -4.10 -7.47
N ALA A 21 -31.50 -2.93 -7.77
CA ALA A 21 -30.09 -2.76 -8.02
C ALA A 21 -29.38 -3.08 -6.70
N VAL A 22 -28.78 -4.26 -6.63
CA VAL A 22 -27.81 -4.58 -5.59
C VAL A 22 -26.67 -3.58 -5.79
N PRO A 23 -26.37 -2.70 -4.82
CA PRO A 23 -25.17 -1.91 -4.94
C PRO A 23 -24.01 -2.89 -4.94
N ALA A 24 -23.24 -2.89 -6.02
CA ALA A 24 -21.91 -3.46 -6.00
C ALA A 24 -21.18 -2.69 -4.90
N ASN A 25 -20.92 -3.35 -3.78
CA ASN A 25 -19.96 -2.89 -2.79
C ASN A 25 -18.60 -2.87 -3.47
N ALA A 26 -18.32 -1.82 -4.20
CA ALA A 26 -16.96 -1.35 -4.29
C ALA A 26 -16.58 -1.02 -2.84
N ALA A 27 -15.73 -1.84 -2.23
CA ALA A 27 -15.14 -1.50 -0.97
C ALA A 27 -14.50 -0.11 -1.18
N GLU A 28 -15.12 0.93 -0.62
CA GLU A 28 -14.45 2.20 -0.45
C GLU A 28 -13.20 1.87 0.38
N VAL A 29 -12.04 1.92 -0.27
CA VAL A 29 -10.77 1.99 0.43
C VAL A 29 -10.86 3.27 1.24
N THR A 30 -11.25 3.13 2.49
CA THR A 30 -11.33 4.26 3.40
C THR A 30 -9.92 4.81 3.52
N SER A 31 -9.77 6.09 3.38
CA SER A 31 -8.49 6.85 3.46
C SER A 31 -7.66 6.57 4.72
N LYS A 32 -8.16 5.75 5.63
CA LYS A 32 -7.49 5.26 6.84
C LYS A 32 -6.49 4.13 6.60
N ASP A 33 -6.57 3.45 5.46
CA ASP A 33 -5.73 2.29 5.15
C ASP A 33 -4.47 2.66 4.37
N VAL A 34 -4.34 3.93 3.96
CA VAL A 34 -3.17 4.45 3.25
C VAL A 34 -2.36 5.32 4.19
N LEU A 35 -1.11 4.95 4.41
CA LEU A 35 -0.13 5.76 5.15
C LEU A 35 0.65 6.60 4.15
N TRP A 36 0.57 7.92 4.27
CA TRP A 36 1.29 8.80 3.35
C TRP A 36 2.78 8.90 3.71
N LEU A 37 3.61 9.00 2.69
CA LEU A 37 5.06 9.00 2.81
C LEU A 37 5.58 10.03 3.84
N ASP A 38 4.98 11.22 3.88
CA ASP A 38 5.38 12.31 4.78
C ASP A 38 5.01 12.04 6.25
N ASP A 39 4.04 11.16 6.51
CA ASP A 39 3.61 10.77 7.85
C ASP A 39 4.41 9.60 8.42
N LEU A 40 5.21 8.94 7.59
CA LEU A 40 6.01 7.80 8.00
C LEU A 40 7.29 8.22 8.74
N ALA A 41 7.71 7.38 9.68
CA ALA A 41 9.06 7.43 10.18
C ALA A 41 10.06 7.25 9.04
N TRP A 42 11.22 7.91 9.14
CA TRP A 42 12.26 7.78 8.15
C TRP A 42 13.65 7.79 8.75
N GLU A 43 14.59 7.16 8.06
CA GLU A 43 16.00 7.10 8.41
C GLU A 43 16.86 7.22 7.15
N TRP A 44 18.12 7.64 7.30
CA TRP A 44 19.07 7.59 6.22
C TRP A 44 19.67 6.18 6.13
N VAL A 45 19.74 5.65 4.91
CA VAL A 45 20.40 4.37 4.61
C VAL A 45 21.46 4.59 3.54
N ASP A 46 22.52 3.80 3.63
CA ASP A 46 23.60 3.79 2.63
C ASP A 46 23.23 2.84 1.50
N LEU A 47 22.75 3.37 0.39
CA LEU A 47 22.29 2.62 -0.77
C LEU A 47 23.33 1.57 -1.27
N PRO A 48 24.63 1.88 -1.36
CA PRO A 48 25.63 0.90 -1.77
C PRO A 48 25.80 -0.31 -0.86
N THR A 49 25.40 -0.20 0.40
CA THR A 49 25.52 -1.30 1.38
C THR A 49 24.31 -2.19 1.49
N MET A 50 23.23 -1.86 0.74
CA MET A 50 21.99 -2.64 0.76
C MET A 50 22.15 -3.92 -0.05
N GLU A 51 21.66 -5.02 0.50
CA GLU A 51 21.51 -6.28 -0.24
C GLU A 51 20.43 -6.12 -1.32
N HIS A 52 20.61 -6.77 -2.46
CA HIS A 52 19.60 -6.81 -3.51
C HIS A 52 19.07 -8.23 -3.66
N TRP A 53 17.76 -8.36 -3.69
CA TRP A 53 17.18 -9.60 -4.21
C TRP A 53 17.10 -9.51 -5.73
N GLU A 54 17.73 -10.47 -6.38
CA GLU A 54 17.58 -10.61 -7.83
C GLU A 54 16.16 -10.99 -8.15
N GLU A 55 15.47 -10.10 -8.83
CA GLU A 55 14.09 -10.26 -9.21
C GLU A 55 13.97 -10.60 -10.68
N SER A 56 13.12 -11.57 -10.98
CA SER A 56 12.61 -11.79 -12.32
C SER A 56 11.84 -10.54 -12.76
N LEU A 57 12.23 -9.96 -13.89
CA LEU A 57 11.62 -8.77 -14.51
C LEU A 57 10.11 -8.95 -14.72
N MET A 58 9.31 -8.68 -13.70
CA MET A 58 7.85 -8.70 -13.81
C MET A 58 7.30 -7.27 -13.88
N PRO A 59 6.34 -7.00 -14.78
CA PRO A 59 5.76 -5.67 -14.88
C PRO A 59 4.83 -5.38 -13.70
N ARG A 60 5.03 -4.24 -13.11
CA ARG A 60 4.21 -3.34 -12.25
C ARG A 60 3.04 -3.85 -11.38
N THR A 61 2.61 -5.09 -11.39
CA THR A 61 1.33 -5.44 -10.75
C THR A 61 1.37 -6.55 -9.71
N ASN A 62 2.47 -7.18 -9.43
CA ASN A 62 2.55 -8.18 -8.37
C ASN A 62 3.98 -8.70 -8.27
N THR A 63 4.83 -7.91 -7.65
CA THR A 63 6.22 -8.31 -7.46
C THR A 63 6.31 -9.32 -6.33
N PRO A 64 6.66 -10.59 -6.59
CA PRO A 64 6.82 -11.56 -5.51
C PRO A 64 7.99 -11.14 -4.62
N ALA A 65 7.74 -11.09 -3.31
CA ALA A 65 8.76 -10.98 -2.30
C ALA A 65 8.99 -12.38 -1.73
N ASP A 66 10.03 -13.06 -2.15
CA ASP A 66 10.46 -14.33 -1.56
C ASP A 66 11.98 -14.29 -1.41
N GLY A 67 12.41 -13.99 -0.22
CA GLY A 67 13.83 -13.86 0.06
C GLY A 67 14.17 -14.00 1.53
N VAL A 68 15.45 -14.11 1.76
CA VAL A 68 16.04 -14.24 3.10
C VAL A 68 16.85 -12.98 3.39
N ILE A 69 16.58 -12.36 4.54
CA ILE A 69 17.29 -11.16 4.99
C ILE A 69 18.13 -11.52 6.21
N SER A 70 19.42 -11.26 6.11
CA SER A 70 20.37 -11.47 7.21
C SER A 70 20.01 -10.62 8.43
N ALA A 71 20.51 -11.03 9.60
CA ALA A 71 20.35 -10.24 10.82
C ALA A 71 20.90 -8.82 10.62
N HIS A 72 20.16 -7.81 11.08
CA HIS A 72 20.53 -6.39 11.03
C HIS A 72 20.85 -5.87 9.62
N SER A 73 20.25 -6.47 8.57
CA SER A 73 20.47 -6.08 7.17
C SER A 73 19.22 -5.42 6.58
N THR A 74 19.46 -4.57 5.58
CA THR A 74 18.43 -3.99 4.73
C THR A 74 18.58 -4.55 3.32
N CYS A 75 17.47 -4.97 2.73
CA CYS A 75 17.41 -5.51 1.39
C CYS A 75 16.45 -4.71 0.52
N THR A 76 16.82 -4.42 -0.72
CA THR A 76 15.92 -3.84 -1.71
C THR A 76 15.30 -4.93 -2.57
N LEU A 77 14.03 -4.78 -2.87
CA LEU A 77 13.26 -5.63 -3.77
C LEU A 77 13.33 -5.04 -5.17
N GLY A 78 13.97 -5.75 -6.08
CA GLY A 78 14.02 -5.37 -7.48
C GLY A 78 14.73 -4.05 -7.78
N GLN A 79 14.32 -3.43 -8.88
CA GLN A 79 14.90 -2.21 -9.39
C GLN A 79 14.24 -0.96 -8.80
N THR A 80 14.94 0.16 -8.93
CA THR A 80 14.35 1.47 -8.67
C THR A 80 13.17 1.73 -9.62
N ILE A 81 12.05 2.16 -9.04
CA ILE A 81 10.80 2.48 -9.73
C ILE A 81 10.54 3.98 -9.71
N SER A 82 9.98 4.50 -10.77
CA SER A 82 9.53 5.90 -10.83
C SER A 82 8.08 5.97 -10.41
N LEU A 83 7.81 6.66 -9.29
CA LEU A 83 6.47 6.86 -8.74
C LEU A 83 6.08 8.32 -8.80
N GLN A 84 4.79 8.58 -9.04
CA GLN A 84 4.20 9.91 -9.07
C GLN A 84 3.44 10.19 -7.77
N ALA A 85 3.15 11.45 -7.50
CA ALA A 85 2.25 11.80 -6.42
C ALA A 85 0.85 11.22 -6.71
N GLY A 86 0.31 10.48 -5.74
CA GLY A 86 -0.93 9.71 -5.85
C GLY A 86 -0.73 8.21 -6.11
N ASP A 87 0.46 7.78 -6.53
CA ASP A 87 0.77 6.35 -6.63
C ASP A 87 0.83 5.71 -5.25
N THR A 88 0.72 4.39 -5.21
CA THR A 88 0.74 3.63 -3.96
C THR A 88 1.67 2.43 -4.05
N VAL A 89 2.26 2.06 -2.91
CA VAL A 89 3.02 0.81 -2.73
C VAL A 89 2.34 -0.01 -1.65
N THR A 90 1.83 -1.18 -2.02
CA THR A 90 1.09 -2.06 -1.10
C THR A 90 1.91 -3.31 -0.79
N PHE A 91 2.15 -3.54 0.48
CA PHE A 91 2.81 -4.73 1.01
C PHE A 91 1.77 -5.73 1.49
N ASN A 92 1.83 -6.97 0.98
CA ASN A 92 1.10 -8.12 1.48
C ASN A 92 2.09 -9.27 1.69
N CYS A 93 2.77 -9.24 2.82
CA CYS A 93 3.86 -10.16 3.12
C CYS A 93 3.68 -10.83 4.48
N SER A 94 4.20 -12.03 4.59
CA SER A 94 4.44 -12.73 5.84
C SER A 94 5.93 -12.97 6.02
N TYR A 95 6.37 -13.14 7.26
CA TYR A 95 7.77 -13.42 7.56
C TYR A 95 7.95 -14.37 8.74
N SER A 96 9.07 -15.07 8.73
CA SER A 96 9.41 -16.04 9.77
C SER A 96 10.87 -15.88 10.19
N PRO A 97 11.16 -15.88 11.52
CA PRO A 97 10.24 -16.07 12.63
C PRO A 97 9.31 -14.87 12.86
N SER A 98 8.10 -15.11 13.32
CA SER A 98 7.08 -14.07 13.56
C SER A 98 7.43 -13.11 14.70
N SER A 99 8.37 -13.49 15.56
CA SER A 99 8.91 -12.64 16.63
C SER A 99 9.90 -11.58 16.13
N ALA A 100 10.32 -11.67 14.87
CA ALA A 100 11.27 -10.73 14.31
C ALA A 100 10.69 -9.31 14.26
N ASN A 101 11.57 -8.31 14.41
CA ASN A 101 11.23 -6.91 14.24
C ASN A 101 11.68 -6.48 12.85
N MET A 102 10.72 -6.09 12.03
CA MET A 102 10.95 -5.78 10.61
C MET A 102 10.50 -4.37 10.28
N ASP A 103 11.18 -3.74 9.32
CA ASP A 103 10.69 -2.52 8.68
C ASP A 103 10.41 -2.80 7.21
N PHE A 104 9.28 -2.32 6.73
CA PHE A 104 8.88 -2.35 5.34
C PHE A 104 8.68 -0.92 4.84
N GLY A 105 9.12 -0.62 3.63
CA GLY A 105 8.96 0.72 3.13
C GLY A 105 9.59 0.98 1.78
N VAL A 106 9.84 2.26 1.51
CA VAL A 106 10.45 2.73 0.27
C VAL A 106 11.65 3.62 0.56
N VAL A 107 12.71 3.43 -0.21
CA VAL A 107 13.92 4.25 -0.13
C VAL A 107 13.95 5.17 -1.35
N SER A 108 14.08 6.47 -1.10
CA SER A 108 14.28 7.44 -2.18
C SER A 108 15.67 7.32 -2.79
N SER A 109 15.86 7.85 -3.99
CA SER A 109 17.17 7.91 -4.65
C SER A 109 18.24 8.69 -3.86
N THR A 110 17.82 9.47 -2.86
CA THR A 110 18.73 10.18 -1.96
C THR A 110 19.15 9.37 -0.75
N GLY A 111 18.60 8.16 -0.55
CA GLY A 111 18.90 7.29 0.60
C GLY A 111 17.97 7.51 1.80
N LYS A 112 16.87 8.23 1.63
CA LYS A 112 15.88 8.39 2.69
C LYS A 112 14.91 7.21 2.69
N PHE A 113 14.96 6.38 3.73
CA PHE A 113 14.09 5.22 3.92
C PHE A 113 12.87 5.60 4.75
N HIS A 114 11.71 5.65 4.11
CA HIS A 114 10.41 5.81 4.75
C HIS A 114 9.88 4.42 5.09
N LEU A 115 9.57 4.19 6.37
CA LEU A 115 9.38 2.85 6.88
C LEU A 115 8.16 2.71 7.81
N ILE A 116 7.62 1.50 7.82
CA ILE A 116 6.62 1.00 8.75
C ILE A 116 7.27 -0.11 9.58
N ASN A 117 7.38 0.09 10.89
CA ASN A 117 7.89 -0.96 11.77
C ASN A 117 6.80 -1.98 12.08
N VAL A 118 7.12 -3.26 11.93
CA VAL A 118 6.17 -4.38 11.99
C VAL A 118 6.68 -5.48 12.89
N LYS A 119 5.79 -6.00 13.72
CA LYS A 119 5.98 -7.19 14.56
C LYS A 119 4.76 -8.11 14.39
N GLY A 120 4.94 -9.40 14.61
CA GLY A 120 3.83 -10.36 14.57
C GLY A 120 3.77 -11.24 13.33
N GLY A 121 4.76 -11.15 12.43
CA GLY A 121 4.95 -12.13 11.35
C GLY A 121 4.27 -11.79 10.02
N SER A 122 3.56 -10.67 9.92
CA SER A 122 2.93 -10.26 8.66
C SER A 122 2.69 -8.76 8.57
N ILE A 123 2.58 -8.28 7.33
CA ILE A 123 2.16 -6.92 6.98
C ILE A 123 1.13 -6.98 5.86
N SER A 124 0.07 -6.17 5.99
CA SER A 124 -0.86 -5.82 4.92
C SER A 124 -1.11 -4.31 5.02
N GLN A 125 -0.32 -3.53 4.29
CA GLN A 125 -0.33 -2.07 4.42
C GLN A 125 -0.01 -1.39 3.10
N THR A 126 -0.63 -0.24 2.86
CA THR A 126 -0.41 0.61 1.69
C THR A 126 0.28 1.91 2.08
N ILE A 127 1.35 2.25 1.37
CA ILE A 127 2.03 3.54 1.43
C ILE A 127 1.60 4.38 0.25
N GLY A 128 1.09 5.58 0.50
CA GLY A 128 0.77 6.58 -0.52
C GLY A 128 1.98 7.48 -0.78
N ILE A 129 2.29 7.71 -2.05
CA ILE A 129 3.37 8.58 -2.51
C ILE A 129 2.81 9.98 -2.71
N ASN A 130 3.30 10.94 -1.96
CA ASN A 130 2.91 12.36 -2.10
C ASN A 130 3.97 13.22 -2.80
N GLN A 131 5.14 12.66 -3.04
CA GLN A 131 6.22 13.32 -3.77
C GLN A 131 6.70 12.43 -4.92
N ALA A 132 6.62 12.93 -6.16
CA ALA A 132 7.14 12.22 -7.32
C ALA A 132 8.65 12.01 -7.22
N GLY A 133 9.12 10.82 -7.59
CA GLY A 133 10.54 10.49 -7.50
C GLY A 133 10.87 9.06 -7.90
N SER A 134 12.15 8.74 -7.78
CA SER A 134 12.64 7.37 -7.93
C SER A 134 12.79 6.73 -6.56
N TYR A 135 12.19 5.56 -6.40
CA TYR A 135 12.13 4.81 -5.16
C TYR A 135 12.54 3.37 -5.37
N ALA A 136 13.16 2.76 -4.37
CA ALA A 136 13.32 1.33 -4.27
C ALA A 136 12.44 0.81 -3.13
N VAL A 137 11.75 -0.30 -3.35
CA VAL A 137 11.06 -1.00 -2.26
C VAL A 137 12.12 -1.66 -1.39
N ALA A 138 12.01 -1.50 -0.07
CA ALA A 138 13.00 -2.03 0.86
C ALA A 138 12.36 -2.70 2.08
N VAL A 139 13.06 -3.71 2.59
CA VAL A 139 12.73 -4.42 3.82
C VAL A 139 13.98 -4.51 4.68
N ARG A 140 13.85 -4.18 5.97
CA ARG A 140 14.95 -4.25 6.94
C ARG A 140 14.62 -5.22 8.05
N ASN A 141 15.57 -6.07 8.37
CA ASN A 141 15.54 -6.96 9.52
C ASN A 141 16.29 -6.34 10.68
N ASN A 142 15.56 -5.90 11.71
CA ASN A 142 16.14 -5.33 12.93
C ASN A 142 16.47 -6.38 14.01
N SER A 143 16.19 -7.65 13.73
CA SER A 143 16.46 -8.73 14.68
C SER A 143 17.84 -9.36 14.48
N SER A 144 18.28 -10.08 15.50
CA SER A 144 19.56 -10.82 15.51
C SER A 144 19.48 -12.18 14.80
N GLN A 145 18.36 -12.51 14.18
CA GLN A 145 18.15 -13.77 13.46
C GLN A 145 17.90 -13.47 11.98
N THR A 146 18.27 -14.40 11.14
CA THR A 146 17.88 -14.39 9.72
C THR A 146 16.36 -14.54 9.59
N VAL A 147 15.76 -13.77 8.70
CA VAL A 147 14.31 -13.76 8.47
C VAL A 147 14.00 -14.09 7.02
N ARG A 148 13.08 -15.02 6.79
CA ARG A 148 12.50 -15.23 5.46
C ARG A 148 11.23 -14.40 5.32
N VAL A 149 11.13 -13.66 4.23
CA VAL A 149 9.94 -12.90 3.85
C VAL A 149 9.33 -13.52 2.62
N VAL A 150 7.99 -13.70 2.62
CA VAL A 150 7.24 -14.25 1.49
C VAL A 150 5.97 -13.44 1.29
N GLY A 151 5.64 -13.11 0.06
CA GLY A 151 4.42 -12.36 -0.25
C GLY A 151 4.51 -11.63 -1.58
N PHE A 152 3.84 -10.47 -1.62
CA PHE A 152 3.78 -9.64 -2.82
C PHE A 152 3.86 -8.16 -2.45
N VAL A 153 4.47 -7.39 -3.35
CA VAL A 153 4.45 -5.92 -3.32
C VAL A 153 3.84 -5.43 -4.62
N ASN A 154 2.83 -4.57 -4.51
CA ASN A 154 2.15 -3.95 -5.65
C ASN A 154 2.48 -2.46 -5.68
N TYR A 155 2.79 -1.92 -6.85
CA TYR A 155 3.08 -0.51 -7.08
C TYR A 155 2.74 -0.03 -8.48
#